data_7ac8bef9514f71ea61bb2072e82b08cc
#
_entry.id   7ac8bef9514f71ea61bb2072e82b08cc
#
_cell.length_a   1.000
_cell.length_b   1.000
_cell.length_c   1.000
_cell.angle_alpha   90.00
_cell.angle_beta   90.00
_cell.angle_gamma   90.00
#
_symmetry.space_group_name_H-M   'P 1'
#
loop_
_entity.id
_entity.type
_entity.pdbx_description
1 polymer ?
#
loop_
_entity_poly.entity_id
_entity_poly.type
_entity_poly.pdbx_seq_one_letter_code
_entity_poly.pdbx_strand_id
1 'polypeptide(L)'
;ALDVDNVSFSYVPDVKLIENFNLHVKSGQRTAIVGPTGCGKTTMINLLMRFYDTDSGEIRISGKPIKNCTRDSMRSMYGMVLQETWLKTGTIRENLCYGKPDATEEEMIAAAKSAHCHGFIKRLPKGYDTVISDSYSTISAGQKQLLCIARVMLSLPPMLILDEATSSIDTRTEILVQRAFEKMMQGRTSFIIAHRLSTIKNADTIIVMDSGH
;
A
#
# COMPACT_ATOMS: atom_id res chain seq x y z
N ALA A 1 -14.16 2.44 -9.94
CA ALA A 1 -13.42 1.84 -11.05
C ALA A 1 -12.18 2.68 -11.36
N LEU A 2 -11.13 2.02 -11.83
CA LEU A 2 -9.92 2.64 -12.35
C LEU A 2 -9.71 2.16 -13.77
N ASP A 3 -9.49 3.09 -14.69
CA ASP A 3 -9.27 2.82 -16.10
C ASP A 3 -7.91 3.39 -16.52
N VAL A 4 -7.14 2.60 -17.23
CA VAL A 4 -5.87 2.97 -17.86
C VAL A 4 -6.02 2.71 -19.35
N ASP A 5 -5.95 3.76 -20.17
CA ASP A 5 -6.19 3.69 -21.60
C ASP A 5 -4.94 4.11 -22.39
N ASN A 6 -4.34 3.15 -23.08
CA ASN A 6 -3.18 3.33 -23.98
C ASN A 6 -2.04 4.15 -23.34
N VAL A 7 -1.76 3.90 -22.07
CA VAL A 7 -0.74 4.64 -21.33
C VAL A 7 0.65 4.22 -21.74
N SER A 8 1.49 5.20 -22.08
CA SER A 8 2.93 5.02 -22.26
C SER A 8 3.70 5.98 -21.36
N PHE A 9 4.86 5.53 -20.90
CA PHE A 9 5.71 6.30 -20.00
C PHE A 9 7.18 5.89 -20.08
N SER A 10 8.06 6.87 -19.99
CA SER A 10 9.52 6.73 -19.95
C SER A 10 10.12 7.72 -18.96
N TYR A 11 11.09 7.28 -18.14
CA TYR A 11 11.86 8.23 -17.31
C TYR A 11 12.86 9.03 -18.13
N VAL A 12 13.33 8.41 -19.21
CA VAL A 12 14.28 9.02 -20.18
C VAL A 12 13.67 8.89 -21.56
N PRO A 13 13.63 9.94 -22.39
CA PRO A 13 12.88 9.98 -23.65
C PRO A 13 13.12 8.80 -24.60
N ASP A 14 14.34 8.26 -24.65
CA ASP A 14 14.72 7.19 -25.59
C ASP A 14 14.64 5.78 -24.98
N VAL A 15 14.25 5.66 -23.72
CA VAL A 15 14.16 4.36 -23.02
C VAL A 15 12.71 4.11 -22.63
N LYS A 16 11.97 3.46 -23.51
CA LYS A 16 10.59 3.07 -23.27
C LYS A 16 10.52 2.08 -22.11
N LEU A 17 9.64 2.36 -21.15
CA LEU A 17 9.47 1.53 -19.96
C LEU A 17 8.06 0.92 -19.87
N ILE A 18 7.04 1.67 -20.24
CA ILE A 18 5.65 1.22 -20.35
C ILE A 18 5.13 1.68 -21.70
N GLU A 19 4.55 0.76 -22.48
CA GLU A 19 4.02 1.05 -23.81
C GLU A 19 2.59 0.54 -23.97
N ASN A 20 1.70 1.46 -24.42
CA ASN A 20 0.30 1.15 -24.76
C ASN A 20 -0.44 0.30 -23.71
N PHE A 21 -0.16 0.54 -22.44
CA PHE A 21 -0.72 -0.22 -21.35
C PHE A 21 -2.20 0.08 -21.16
N ASN A 22 -3.01 -0.97 -21.07
CA ASN A 22 -4.45 -0.89 -20.86
C ASN A 22 -4.85 -1.73 -19.65
N LEU A 23 -5.69 -1.17 -18.79
CA LEU A 23 -6.18 -1.85 -17.60
C LEU A 23 -7.55 -1.32 -17.20
N HIS A 24 -8.45 -2.22 -16.84
CA HIS A 24 -9.73 -1.87 -16.24
C HIS A 24 -9.90 -2.60 -14.91
N VAL A 25 -10.04 -1.87 -13.80
CA VAL A 25 -10.25 -2.42 -12.47
C VAL A 25 -11.57 -1.89 -11.89
N LYS A 26 -12.48 -2.80 -11.57
CA LYS A 26 -13.74 -2.45 -10.92
C LYS A 26 -13.51 -2.10 -9.45
N SER A 27 -14.40 -1.31 -8.87
CA SER A 27 -14.36 -1.02 -7.43
C SER A 27 -14.41 -2.31 -6.61
N GLY A 28 -13.54 -2.41 -5.61
CA GLY A 28 -13.44 -3.55 -4.72
C GLY A 28 -12.64 -4.75 -5.25
N GLN A 29 -12.14 -4.69 -6.50
CA GLN A 29 -11.30 -5.76 -7.05
C GLN A 29 -9.89 -5.76 -6.50
N ARG A 30 -9.31 -6.96 -6.43
CA ARG A 30 -7.91 -7.21 -6.09
C ARG A 30 -7.11 -7.44 -7.37
N THR A 31 -6.11 -6.62 -7.61
CA THR A 31 -5.23 -6.71 -8.78
C THR A 31 -3.83 -7.10 -8.30
N ALA A 32 -3.38 -8.30 -8.66
CA ALA A 32 -2.01 -8.73 -8.42
C ALA A 32 -1.09 -8.26 -9.54
N ILE A 33 0.05 -7.68 -9.18
CA ILE A 33 1.10 -7.25 -10.11
C ILE A 33 2.30 -8.16 -9.90
N VAL A 34 2.67 -8.90 -10.94
CA VAL A 34 3.78 -9.87 -10.90
C VAL A 34 4.77 -9.59 -12.03
N GLY A 35 6.02 -9.97 -11.81
CA GLY A 35 7.09 -9.82 -12.79
C GLY A 35 8.46 -9.74 -12.13
N PRO A 36 9.54 -9.88 -12.89
CA PRO A 36 10.92 -9.83 -12.39
C PRO A 36 11.24 -8.45 -11.80
N THR A 37 12.32 -8.37 -11.04
CA THR A 37 12.85 -7.09 -10.56
C THR A 37 13.22 -6.21 -11.74
N GLY A 38 12.85 -4.93 -11.68
CA GLY A 38 13.14 -3.97 -12.75
C GLY A 38 12.16 -3.95 -13.92
N CYS A 39 11.13 -4.81 -13.95
CA CYS A 39 10.16 -4.85 -15.06
C CYS A 39 9.15 -3.69 -15.09
N GLY A 40 9.21 -2.75 -14.14
CA GLY A 40 8.33 -1.56 -14.13
C GLY A 40 7.18 -1.57 -13.12
N LYS A 41 7.08 -2.57 -12.20
CA LYS A 41 5.99 -2.62 -11.20
C LYS A 41 5.89 -1.34 -10.37
N THR A 42 7.01 -0.86 -9.85
CA THR A 42 7.06 0.41 -9.09
C THR A 42 6.67 1.61 -9.95
N THR A 43 7.07 1.61 -11.22
CA THR A 43 6.70 2.66 -12.18
C THR A 43 5.19 2.70 -12.39
N MET A 44 4.55 1.53 -12.55
CA MET A 44 3.10 1.43 -12.65
C MET A 44 2.41 2.05 -11.42
N ILE A 45 2.84 1.70 -10.23
CA ILE A 45 2.33 2.28 -8.97
C ILE A 45 2.51 3.80 -8.94
N ASN A 46 3.70 4.28 -9.34
CA ASN A 46 3.99 5.72 -9.40
C ASN A 46 3.06 6.47 -10.35
N LEU A 47 2.70 5.86 -11.48
CA LEU A 47 1.74 6.45 -12.42
C LEU A 47 0.31 6.46 -11.87
N LEU A 48 -0.14 5.37 -11.22
CA LEU A 48 -1.45 5.30 -10.58
C LEU A 48 -1.61 6.37 -9.49
N MET A 49 -0.56 6.65 -8.73
CA MET A 49 -0.53 7.67 -7.68
C MET A 49 -0.22 9.08 -8.21
N ARG A 50 0.04 9.20 -9.51
CA ARG A 50 0.43 10.46 -10.15
C ARG A 50 1.68 11.10 -9.53
N PHE A 51 2.70 10.28 -9.19
CA PHE A 51 4.04 10.82 -8.92
C PHE A 51 4.67 11.35 -10.20
N TYR A 52 4.32 10.73 -11.34
CA TYR A 52 4.67 11.16 -12.69
C TYR A 52 3.42 11.27 -13.54
N ASP A 53 3.42 12.17 -14.51
CA ASP A 53 2.38 12.24 -15.53
C ASP A 53 2.76 11.30 -16.69
N THR A 54 1.78 10.75 -17.39
CA THR A 54 1.98 9.84 -18.53
C THR A 54 2.46 10.62 -19.76
N ASP A 55 3.32 10.01 -20.58
CA ASP A 55 3.75 10.60 -21.87
C ASP A 55 2.60 10.61 -22.88
N SER A 56 1.81 9.52 -22.90
CA SER A 56 0.59 9.40 -23.70
C SER A 56 -0.46 8.55 -22.98
N GLY A 57 -1.68 8.57 -23.51
CA GLY A 57 -2.80 7.88 -22.88
C GLY A 57 -3.36 8.59 -21.67
N GLU A 58 -4.31 7.95 -21.00
CA GLU A 58 -5.03 8.54 -19.88
C GLU A 58 -5.31 7.53 -18.78
N ILE A 59 -5.20 7.98 -17.53
CA ILE A 59 -5.65 7.24 -16.34
C ILE A 59 -6.86 7.96 -15.77
N ARG A 60 -7.95 7.22 -15.51
CA ARG A 60 -9.20 7.74 -14.93
C ARG A 60 -9.56 6.99 -13.68
N ILE A 61 -10.10 7.70 -12.69
CA ILE A 61 -10.72 7.12 -11.50
C ILE A 61 -12.18 7.55 -11.47
N SER A 62 -13.08 6.58 -11.43
CA SER A 62 -14.53 6.81 -11.50
C SER A 62 -14.92 7.73 -12.68
N GLY A 63 -14.30 7.52 -13.84
CA GLY A 63 -14.52 8.26 -15.07
C GLY A 63 -13.84 9.64 -15.14
N LYS A 64 -13.16 10.10 -14.07
CA LYS A 64 -12.47 11.39 -14.04
C LYS A 64 -10.98 11.21 -14.32
N PRO A 65 -10.40 11.94 -15.29
CA PRO A 65 -8.97 11.93 -15.55
C PRO A 65 -8.19 12.36 -14.33
N ILE A 66 -7.18 11.60 -13.93
CA ILE A 66 -6.34 11.93 -12.77
C ILE A 66 -5.53 13.21 -12.99
N LYS A 67 -5.26 13.58 -14.23
CA LYS A 67 -4.59 14.85 -14.57
C LYS A 67 -5.36 16.09 -14.12
N ASN A 68 -6.69 15.98 -14.00
CA ASN A 68 -7.57 17.06 -13.56
C ASN A 68 -7.71 17.16 -12.03
N CYS A 69 -7.13 16.24 -11.27
CA CYS A 69 -7.12 16.26 -9.82
C CYS A 69 -5.81 16.89 -9.31
N THR A 70 -5.79 17.42 -8.09
CA THR A 70 -4.52 17.78 -7.45
C THR A 70 -3.74 16.52 -7.05
N ARG A 71 -2.42 16.59 -6.99
CA ARG A 71 -1.59 15.45 -6.54
C ARG A 71 -1.91 15.03 -5.10
N ASP A 72 -2.20 15.98 -4.23
CA ASP A 72 -2.56 15.71 -2.84
C ASP A 72 -3.91 14.99 -2.73
N SER A 73 -4.92 15.42 -3.51
CA SER A 73 -6.21 14.73 -3.61
C SER A 73 -6.04 13.30 -4.13
N MET A 74 -5.19 13.09 -5.11
CA MET A 74 -4.90 11.75 -5.64
C MET A 74 -4.26 10.87 -4.59
N ARG A 75 -3.22 11.37 -3.89
CA ARG A 75 -2.50 10.60 -2.87
C ARG A 75 -3.37 10.23 -1.68
N SER A 76 -4.29 11.12 -1.27
CA SER A 76 -5.22 10.84 -0.17
C SER A 76 -6.22 9.70 -0.45
N MET A 77 -6.40 9.32 -1.72
CA MET A 77 -7.24 8.19 -2.11
C MET A 77 -6.56 6.83 -1.90
N TYR A 78 -5.25 6.80 -1.70
CA TYR A 78 -4.47 5.56 -1.56
C TYR A 78 -3.94 5.37 -0.15
N GLY A 79 -4.11 4.17 0.38
CA GLY A 79 -3.34 3.68 1.51
C GLY A 79 -2.20 2.80 1.01
N MET A 80 -1.01 3.01 1.55
CA MET A 80 0.19 2.29 1.13
C MET A 80 0.80 1.51 2.28
N VAL A 81 1.09 0.24 2.04
CA VAL A 81 1.98 -0.56 2.88
C VAL A 81 3.05 -1.14 1.97
N LEU A 82 4.23 -0.57 2.05
CA LEU A 82 5.38 -0.94 1.23
C LEU A 82 6.33 -1.86 2.00
N GLN A 83 7.26 -2.49 1.29
CA GLN A 83 8.30 -3.33 1.85
C GLN A 83 9.15 -2.56 2.89
N GLU A 84 9.56 -1.35 2.55
CA GLU A 84 10.22 -0.46 3.50
C GLU A 84 9.19 0.23 4.37
N THR A 85 9.08 -0.21 5.62
CA THR A 85 8.16 0.37 6.58
C THR A 85 8.69 1.71 7.08
N TRP A 86 8.00 2.79 6.75
CA TRP A 86 8.33 4.11 7.28
C TRP A 86 7.47 4.44 8.50
N LEU A 87 8.14 4.70 9.61
CA LEU A 87 7.55 5.22 10.84
C LEU A 87 8.30 6.49 11.23
N LYS A 88 7.55 7.54 11.58
CA LYS A 88 8.11 8.78 12.07
C LYS A 88 8.70 8.58 13.46
N THR A 89 9.83 9.23 13.76
CA THR A 89 10.31 9.35 15.13
C THR A 89 9.25 10.02 15.99
N GLY A 90 8.76 9.31 17.01
CA GLY A 90 7.64 9.73 17.86
C GLY A 90 6.96 8.53 18.50
N THR A 91 5.84 8.75 19.17
CA THR A 91 5.09 7.68 19.83
C THR A 91 4.38 6.76 18.83
N ILE A 92 4.02 5.55 19.28
CA ILE A 92 3.15 4.65 18.51
C ILE A 92 1.82 5.35 18.20
N ARG A 93 1.23 6.05 19.16
CA ARG A 93 0.01 6.85 19.00
C ARG A 93 0.13 7.84 17.85
N GLU A 94 1.16 8.66 17.84
CA GLU A 94 1.42 9.64 16.77
C GLU A 94 1.59 8.97 15.39
N ASN A 95 2.23 7.81 15.36
CA ASN A 95 2.41 7.05 14.15
C ASN A 95 1.11 6.44 13.62
N LEU A 96 0.26 5.90 14.47
CA LEU A 96 -1.04 5.35 14.05
C LEU A 96 -1.98 6.45 13.56
N CYS A 97 -2.03 7.58 14.27
CA CYS A 97 -2.92 8.70 13.95
C CYS A 97 -2.36 9.63 12.86
N TYR A 98 -1.20 9.32 12.27
CA TYR A 98 -0.57 10.18 11.26
C TYR A 98 -1.46 10.48 10.05
N GLY A 99 -2.24 9.48 9.58
CA GLY A 99 -3.18 9.64 8.45
C GLY A 99 -4.57 10.15 8.85
N LYS A 100 -4.88 10.19 10.16
CA LYS A 100 -6.15 10.67 10.73
C LYS A 100 -5.87 11.30 12.11
N PRO A 101 -5.39 12.56 12.14
CA PRO A 101 -4.98 13.22 13.38
C PRO A 101 -6.12 13.44 14.39
N ASP A 102 -7.36 13.47 13.91
CA ASP A 102 -8.60 13.63 14.69
C ASP A 102 -9.22 12.29 15.14
N ALA A 103 -8.51 11.18 14.96
CA ALA A 103 -8.98 9.86 15.39
C ALA A 103 -9.17 9.81 16.91
N THR A 104 -10.28 9.22 17.34
CA THR A 104 -10.50 8.96 18.77
C THR A 104 -9.61 7.82 19.27
N GLU A 105 -9.45 7.70 20.58
CA GLU A 105 -8.69 6.60 21.18
C GLU A 105 -9.32 5.23 20.85
N GLU A 106 -10.65 5.16 20.85
CA GLU A 106 -11.41 3.96 20.51
C GLU A 106 -11.17 3.55 19.05
N GLU A 107 -11.17 4.50 18.11
CA GLU A 107 -10.88 4.26 16.70
C GLU A 107 -9.45 3.75 16.51
N MET A 108 -8.48 4.37 17.17
CA MET A 108 -7.07 3.95 17.13
C MET A 108 -6.89 2.53 17.67
N ILE A 109 -7.48 2.22 18.83
CA ILE A 109 -7.41 0.89 19.44
C ILE A 109 -8.11 -0.15 18.55
N ALA A 110 -9.25 0.17 17.94
CA ALA A 110 -9.97 -0.71 17.02
C ALA A 110 -9.12 -1.03 15.78
N ALA A 111 -8.46 -0.04 15.19
CA ALA A 111 -7.52 -0.23 14.09
C ALA A 111 -6.33 -1.13 14.49
N ALA A 112 -5.74 -0.87 15.66
CA ALA A 112 -4.63 -1.67 16.20
C ALA A 112 -5.03 -3.13 16.48
N LYS A 113 -6.24 -3.38 16.98
CA LYS A 113 -6.80 -4.73 17.16
C LYS A 113 -7.01 -5.41 15.80
N SER A 114 -7.56 -4.71 14.83
CA SER A 114 -7.79 -5.21 13.48
C SER A 114 -6.51 -5.58 12.75
N ALA A 115 -5.44 -4.84 12.97
CA ALA A 115 -4.11 -5.11 12.44
C ALA A 115 -3.26 -6.06 13.31
N HIS A 116 -3.84 -6.68 14.34
CA HIS A 116 -3.15 -7.60 15.27
C HIS A 116 -1.94 -7.00 16.01
N CYS A 117 -1.87 -5.67 16.17
CA CYS A 117 -0.77 -5.01 16.87
C CYS A 117 -1.09 -4.58 18.31
N HIS A 118 -2.38 -4.46 18.69
CA HIS A 118 -2.79 -4.05 20.04
C HIS A 118 -2.15 -4.90 21.15
N GLY A 119 -2.07 -6.21 20.96
CA GLY A 119 -1.56 -7.14 21.96
C GLY A 119 -0.09 -6.93 22.29
N PHE A 120 0.78 -6.68 21.30
CA PHE A 120 2.18 -6.38 21.58
C PHE A 120 2.37 -4.95 22.12
N ILE A 121 1.59 -3.98 21.63
CA ILE A 121 1.65 -2.60 22.13
C ILE A 121 1.37 -2.56 23.63
N LYS A 122 0.33 -3.27 24.10
CA LYS A 122 0.00 -3.34 25.54
C LYS A 122 1.09 -3.96 26.41
N ARG A 123 1.96 -4.80 25.85
CA ARG A 123 3.09 -5.41 26.57
C ARG A 123 4.30 -4.48 26.68
N LEU A 124 4.34 -3.39 25.92
CA LEU A 124 5.40 -2.40 26.04
C LEU A 124 5.21 -1.57 27.31
N PRO A 125 6.29 -1.18 28.02
CA PRO A 125 6.21 -0.46 29.29
C PRO A 125 5.36 0.82 29.24
N LYS A 126 5.38 1.53 28.11
CA LYS A 126 4.61 2.76 27.88
C LYS A 126 3.42 2.58 26.92
N GLY A 127 3.09 1.33 26.54
CA GLY A 127 1.97 1.05 25.64
C GLY A 127 2.03 1.90 24.36
N TYR A 128 0.94 2.57 24.03
CA TYR A 128 0.82 3.45 22.86
C TYR A 128 1.72 4.69 22.92
N ASP A 129 2.19 5.09 24.09
CA ASP A 129 3.10 6.23 24.28
C ASP A 129 4.58 5.81 24.21
N THR A 130 4.85 4.57 23.82
CA THR A 130 6.19 4.10 23.52
C THR A 130 6.75 4.85 22.32
N VAL A 131 7.95 5.43 22.48
CA VAL A 131 8.62 6.17 21.41
C VAL A 131 9.35 5.21 20.49
N ILE A 132 9.14 5.39 19.20
CA ILE A 132 9.85 4.71 18.12
C ILE A 132 10.92 5.67 17.60
N SER A 133 12.16 5.21 17.49
CA SER A 133 13.25 5.95 16.84
C SER A 133 14.14 4.98 16.05
N ASP A 134 14.85 5.49 15.06
CA ASP A 134 15.77 4.68 14.25
C ASP A 134 16.93 4.12 15.08
N SER A 135 17.34 4.84 16.16
CA SER A 135 18.46 4.47 17.00
C SER A 135 18.15 3.45 18.10
N TYR A 136 16.88 3.35 18.51
CA TYR A 136 16.42 2.45 19.59
C TYR A 136 15.05 1.86 19.26
N SER A 137 15.03 0.87 18.39
CA SER A 137 13.79 0.18 18.09
C SER A 137 13.69 -1.12 18.89
N THR A 138 12.83 -1.16 19.91
CA THR A 138 12.41 -2.39 20.61
C THR A 138 11.37 -3.17 19.80
N ILE A 139 11.08 -2.73 18.58
CA ILE A 139 10.00 -3.23 17.71
C ILE A 139 10.61 -3.94 16.51
N SER A 140 10.20 -5.19 16.27
CA SER A 140 10.64 -6.00 15.12
C SER A 140 10.15 -5.44 13.78
N ALA A 141 10.78 -5.85 12.68
CA ALA A 141 10.34 -5.48 11.32
C ALA A 141 8.88 -5.83 11.06
N GLY A 142 8.43 -7.02 11.46
CA GLY A 142 7.03 -7.43 11.35
C GLY A 142 6.08 -6.59 12.19
N GLN A 143 6.46 -6.24 13.41
CA GLN A 143 5.67 -5.35 14.26
C GLN A 143 5.57 -3.95 13.65
N LYS A 144 6.64 -3.42 13.06
CA LYS A 144 6.62 -2.15 12.31
C LYS A 144 5.62 -2.22 11.14
N GLN A 145 5.60 -3.34 10.43
CA GLN A 145 4.66 -3.53 9.32
C GLN A 145 3.21 -3.58 9.80
N LEU A 146 2.92 -4.25 10.92
CA LEU A 146 1.58 -4.24 11.54
C LEU A 146 1.14 -2.84 11.95
N LEU A 147 2.05 -1.99 12.46
CA LEU A 147 1.75 -0.59 12.76
C LEU A 147 1.42 0.21 11.49
N CYS A 148 2.14 0.00 10.39
CA CYS A 148 1.84 0.63 9.11
C CYS A 148 0.47 0.21 8.58
N ILE A 149 0.10 -1.07 8.72
CA ILE A 149 -1.24 -1.57 8.36
C ILE A 149 -2.31 -0.92 9.24
N ALA A 150 -2.11 -0.83 10.56
CA ALA A 150 -3.06 -0.19 11.47
C ALA A 150 -3.28 1.29 11.12
N ARG A 151 -2.22 2.02 10.75
CA ARG A 151 -2.29 3.40 10.26
C ARG A 151 -3.22 3.51 9.03
N VAL A 152 -3.06 2.63 8.07
CA VAL A 152 -3.89 2.60 6.86
C VAL A 152 -5.33 2.21 7.18
N MET A 153 -5.54 1.24 8.07
CA MET A 153 -6.87 0.85 8.53
C MET A 153 -7.60 1.99 9.24
N LEU A 154 -6.87 2.84 9.96
CA LEU A 154 -7.45 4.00 10.67
C LEU A 154 -7.89 5.10 9.70
N SER A 155 -7.13 5.34 8.64
CA SER A 155 -7.44 6.37 7.63
C SER A 155 -8.51 5.94 6.63
N LEU A 156 -8.78 4.64 6.48
CA LEU A 156 -9.81 4.06 5.62
C LEU A 156 -9.80 4.57 4.16
N PRO A 157 -8.69 4.53 3.45
CA PRO A 157 -8.64 4.98 2.06
C PRO A 157 -9.44 4.03 1.14
N PRO A 158 -10.04 4.54 0.04
CA PRO A 158 -10.82 3.72 -0.89
C PRO A 158 -9.99 2.75 -1.72
N MET A 159 -8.70 3.04 -1.92
CA MET A 159 -7.77 2.22 -2.70
C MET A 159 -6.53 1.88 -1.88
N LEU A 160 -5.95 0.72 -2.15
CA LEU A 160 -4.78 0.21 -1.45
C LEU A 160 -3.66 -0.14 -2.44
N ILE A 161 -2.42 0.14 -2.03
CA ILE A 161 -1.21 -0.33 -2.67
C ILE A 161 -0.40 -1.10 -1.63
N LEU A 162 -0.19 -2.38 -1.90
CA LEU A 162 0.46 -3.30 -0.97
C LEU A 162 1.67 -3.95 -1.62
N ASP A 163 2.79 -3.98 -0.91
CA ASP A 163 3.95 -4.78 -1.29
C ASP A 163 4.12 -5.92 -0.30
N GLU A 164 3.99 -7.15 -0.79
CA GLU A 164 4.06 -8.37 0.03
C GLU A 164 5.48 -8.83 0.36
N ALA A 165 6.52 -8.09 -0.01
CA ALA A 165 7.89 -8.48 0.32
C ALA A 165 8.09 -8.53 1.83
N THR A 166 8.26 -9.75 2.38
CA THR A 166 8.36 -10.01 3.83
C THR A 166 9.67 -10.71 4.21
N SER A 167 10.75 -10.41 3.52
CA SER A 167 12.01 -11.16 3.57
C SER A 167 12.72 -11.21 4.94
N SER A 168 12.25 -10.48 5.94
CA SER A 168 12.93 -10.34 7.25
C SER A 168 12.00 -10.55 8.44
N ILE A 169 10.85 -11.22 8.25
CA ILE A 169 9.83 -11.38 9.27
C ILE A 169 9.76 -12.85 9.71
N ASP A 170 9.67 -13.11 11.02
CA ASP A 170 9.43 -14.45 11.55
C ASP A 170 8.06 -15.00 11.11
N THR A 171 7.96 -16.31 10.97
CA THR A 171 6.77 -17.01 10.44
C THR A 171 5.48 -16.67 11.21
N ARG A 172 5.56 -16.51 12.54
CA ARG A 172 4.38 -16.22 13.36
C ARG A 172 3.84 -14.81 13.08
N THR A 173 4.72 -13.84 13.05
CA THR A 173 4.36 -12.45 12.73
C THR A 173 3.91 -12.33 11.28
N GLU A 174 4.52 -13.08 10.36
CA GLU A 174 4.13 -13.14 8.97
C GLU A 174 2.66 -13.57 8.78
N ILE A 175 2.19 -14.57 9.52
CA ILE A 175 0.78 -14.98 9.52
C ILE A 175 -0.13 -13.84 9.97
N LEU A 176 0.27 -13.08 10.98
CA LEU A 176 -0.50 -11.92 11.46
C LEU A 176 -0.55 -10.80 10.41
N VAL A 177 0.57 -10.53 9.75
CA VAL A 177 0.65 -9.55 8.64
C VAL A 177 -0.29 -9.94 7.50
N GLN A 178 -0.30 -11.23 7.09
CA GLN A 178 -1.19 -11.71 6.04
C GLN A 178 -2.67 -11.56 6.42
N ARG A 179 -3.05 -11.94 7.64
CA ARG A 179 -4.43 -11.75 8.13
C ARG A 179 -4.84 -10.28 8.17
N ALA A 180 -3.92 -9.40 8.56
CA ALA A 180 -4.15 -7.97 8.56
C ALA A 180 -4.32 -7.42 7.13
N PHE A 181 -3.50 -7.84 6.17
CA PHE A 181 -3.69 -7.50 4.75
C PHE A 181 -5.04 -7.96 4.21
N GLU A 182 -5.41 -9.21 4.45
CA GLU A 182 -6.71 -9.75 4.01
C GLU A 182 -7.88 -8.91 4.56
N LYS A 183 -7.84 -8.58 5.84
CA LYS A 183 -8.87 -7.76 6.47
C LYS A 183 -8.90 -6.33 5.91
N MET A 184 -7.74 -5.74 5.66
CA MET A 184 -7.62 -4.39 5.11
C MET A 184 -8.17 -4.30 3.68
N MET A 185 -7.98 -5.34 2.86
CA MET A 185 -8.43 -5.39 1.46
C MET A 185 -9.94 -5.60 1.31
N GLN A 186 -10.66 -6.04 2.33
CA GLN A 186 -12.10 -6.31 2.23
C GLN A 186 -12.87 -5.06 1.79
N GLY A 187 -13.58 -5.18 0.66
CA GLY A 187 -14.41 -4.10 0.08
C GLY A 187 -13.63 -2.94 -0.54
N ARG A 188 -12.32 -3.05 -0.69
CA ARG A 188 -11.46 -1.99 -1.25
C ARG A 188 -10.77 -2.44 -2.51
N THR A 189 -10.59 -1.51 -3.44
CA THR A 189 -9.78 -1.73 -4.64
C THR A 189 -8.32 -1.81 -4.24
N SER A 190 -7.66 -2.94 -4.53
CA SER A 190 -6.30 -3.21 -4.04
C SER A 190 -5.37 -3.57 -5.18
N PHE A 191 -4.20 -2.93 -5.21
CA PHE A 191 -3.07 -3.27 -6.09
C PHE A 191 -1.98 -3.89 -5.23
N ILE A 192 -1.59 -5.13 -5.56
CA ILE A 192 -0.70 -5.93 -4.73
C ILE A 192 0.51 -6.32 -5.56
N ILE A 193 1.70 -5.84 -5.18
CA ILE A 193 2.94 -6.40 -5.70
C ILE A 193 3.10 -7.78 -5.06
N ALA A 194 2.72 -8.82 -5.82
CA ALA A 194 2.57 -10.15 -5.28
C ALA A 194 3.89 -10.93 -5.34
N HIS A 195 4.29 -11.44 -4.18
CA HIS A 195 5.44 -12.33 -4.01
C HIS A 195 5.00 -13.75 -3.60
N ARG A 196 3.69 -13.98 -3.42
CA ARG A 196 3.10 -15.24 -2.97
C ARG A 196 2.10 -15.79 -3.96
N LEU A 197 2.16 -17.10 -4.15
CA LEU A 197 1.22 -17.80 -5.03
C LEU A 197 -0.24 -17.68 -4.56
N SER A 198 -0.47 -17.65 -3.23
CA SER A 198 -1.81 -17.49 -2.66
C SER A 198 -2.45 -16.16 -3.05
N THR A 199 -1.68 -15.07 -3.06
CA THR A 199 -2.16 -13.75 -3.48
C THR A 199 -2.55 -13.74 -4.94
N ILE A 200 -1.72 -14.36 -5.79
CA ILE A 200 -2.00 -14.47 -7.23
C ILE A 200 -3.29 -15.27 -7.46
N LYS A 201 -3.47 -16.38 -6.76
CA LYS A 201 -4.68 -17.22 -6.89
C LYS A 201 -5.96 -16.52 -6.44
N ASN A 202 -5.87 -15.64 -5.46
CA ASN A 202 -7.02 -14.93 -4.87
C ASN A 202 -7.27 -13.55 -5.52
N ALA A 203 -6.50 -13.17 -6.54
CA ALA A 203 -6.68 -11.93 -7.27
C ALA A 203 -7.79 -12.06 -8.32
N ASP A 204 -8.58 -10.99 -8.49
CA ASP A 204 -9.59 -10.88 -9.55
C ASP A 204 -8.93 -10.59 -10.91
N THR A 205 -7.80 -9.88 -10.88
CA THR A 205 -7.00 -9.52 -12.06
C THR A 205 -5.53 -9.75 -11.77
N ILE A 206 -4.81 -10.28 -12.74
CA ILE A 206 -3.36 -10.48 -12.65
C ILE A 206 -2.72 -9.68 -13.78
N ILE A 207 -1.81 -8.77 -13.42
CA ILE A 207 -0.96 -8.04 -14.36
C ILE A 207 0.40 -8.73 -14.34
N VAL A 208 0.78 -9.31 -15.46
CA VAL A 208 2.12 -9.88 -15.67
C VAL A 208 2.94 -8.84 -16.40
N MET A 209 3.98 -8.35 -15.77
CA MET A 209 4.90 -7.38 -16.37
C MET A 209 6.22 -8.04 -16.73
N ASP A 210 6.63 -7.88 -17.96
CA ASP A 210 7.94 -8.28 -18.45
C ASP A 210 8.53 -7.15 -19.30
N SER A 211 9.61 -6.55 -18.82
CA SER A 211 10.35 -5.49 -19.54
C SER A 211 9.48 -4.33 -20.06
N GLY A 212 8.42 -3.98 -19.29
CA GLY A 212 7.51 -2.87 -19.62
C GLY A 212 6.29 -3.26 -20.45
N HIS A 213 6.09 -4.54 -20.68
CA HIS A 213 4.95 -5.10 -21.43
C HIS A 213 4.08 -6.00 -20.55
#